data_b9f1c74a9584eaf416f6ace27656248d
#
_entry.id   b9f1c74a9584eaf416f6ace27656248d
#
_cell.length_a   1.000
_cell.length_b   1.000
_cell.length_c   1.000
_cell.angle_alpha   90.00
_cell.angle_beta   90.00
_cell.angle_gamma   90.00
#
_symmetry.space_group_name_H-M   'P 1'
#
loop_
_entity.id
_entity.type
_entity.pdbx_description
1 polymer ?
#
loop_
_entity_poly.entity_id
_entity_poly.type
_entity_poly.pdbx_seq_one_letter_code
_entity_poly.pdbx_strand_id
1 'polypeptide(L)'
;VTPGALAAVRACPGPLFNRYNDGGFLIWFAPERPVFVDSRQDPYPPPFLADELQVEQGAPHQELFARWAIRCAFLPAGSPVHAQLRDARWRTLHLDDRWAVMGAPAGSR
;
A
#
# COMPACT_ATOMS: atom_id res chain seq x y z
N VAL A 1 12.29 -4.47 6.70
CA VAL A 1 10.85 -4.61 7.01
C VAL A 1 10.71 -5.27 8.37
N THR A 2 9.88 -4.70 9.23
CA THR A 2 9.73 -5.21 10.59
C THR A 2 8.74 -6.38 10.64
N PRO A 3 8.92 -7.32 11.60
CA PRO A 3 7.99 -8.43 11.73
C PRO A 3 6.55 -7.99 11.98
N GLY A 4 6.35 -6.90 12.74
CA GLY A 4 5.01 -6.37 12.99
C GLY A 4 4.34 -5.85 11.73
N ALA A 5 5.09 -5.18 10.86
CA ALA A 5 4.55 -4.69 9.59
C ALA A 5 4.14 -5.87 8.71
N LEU A 6 4.97 -6.91 8.64
CA LEU A 6 4.65 -8.10 7.85
C LEU A 6 3.41 -8.81 8.38
N ALA A 7 3.30 -8.96 9.69
CA ALA A 7 2.14 -9.59 10.30
C ALA A 7 0.86 -8.81 9.97
N ALA A 8 0.92 -7.48 10.01
CA ALA A 8 -0.22 -6.64 9.69
C ALA A 8 -0.62 -6.75 8.22
N VAL A 9 0.37 -6.82 7.32
CA VAL A 9 0.11 -7.03 5.88
C VAL A 9 -0.62 -8.35 5.66
N ARG A 10 -0.14 -9.42 6.29
CA ARG A 10 -0.76 -10.74 6.14
C ARG A 10 -2.17 -10.79 6.70
N ALA A 11 -2.42 -10.04 7.77
CA ALA A 11 -3.71 -10.05 8.44
C ALA A 11 -4.75 -9.16 7.77
N CYS A 12 -4.35 -8.22 6.93
CA CYS A 12 -5.28 -7.29 6.31
C CYS A 12 -5.99 -7.94 5.13
N PRO A 13 -7.32 -8.05 5.14
CA PRO A 13 -8.05 -8.66 4.03
C PRO A 13 -8.19 -7.66 2.86
N GLY A 14 -8.17 -8.18 1.65
CA GLY A 14 -8.43 -7.41 0.44
C GLY A 14 -7.17 -6.97 -0.30
N PRO A 15 -7.34 -6.32 -1.44
CA PRO A 15 -6.21 -5.89 -2.25
C PRO A 15 -5.32 -4.88 -1.53
N LEU A 16 -4.01 -5.04 -1.71
CA LEU A 16 -2.98 -4.26 -1.02
C LEU A 16 -2.36 -3.24 -1.97
N PHE A 17 -2.27 -1.99 -1.53
CA PHE A 17 -1.47 -0.96 -2.20
C PHE A 17 -0.07 -0.91 -1.58
N ASN A 18 0.95 -0.83 -2.43
CA ASN A 18 2.33 -0.62 -1.99
C ASN A 18 3.02 0.31 -2.99
N ARG A 19 4.07 1.01 -2.53
CA ARG A 19 4.86 1.82 -3.45
C ARG A 19 5.62 0.91 -4.43
N TYR A 20 5.90 1.46 -5.61
CA TYR A 20 6.60 0.74 -6.66
C TYR A 20 7.88 0.08 -6.15
N ASN A 21 8.69 0.84 -5.41
CA ASN A 21 9.98 0.33 -4.92
C ASN A 21 9.87 -0.65 -3.75
N ASP A 22 8.71 -0.73 -3.12
CA ASP A 22 8.51 -1.61 -1.95
C ASP A 22 7.98 -2.99 -2.32
N GLY A 23 7.51 -3.17 -3.56
CA GLY A 23 6.95 -4.46 -3.97
C GLY A 23 7.92 -5.61 -3.85
N GLY A 24 9.20 -5.35 -4.13
CA GLY A 24 10.22 -6.38 -4.01
C GLY A 24 10.38 -6.93 -2.59
N PHE A 25 10.28 -6.06 -1.59
CA PHE A 25 10.33 -6.52 -0.19
C PHE A 25 9.18 -7.46 0.11
N LEU A 26 7.98 -7.11 -0.32
CA LEU A 26 6.80 -7.91 -0.03
C LEU A 26 6.86 -9.27 -0.71
N ILE A 27 7.45 -9.36 -1.90
CA ILE A 27 7.65 -10.63 -2.57
C ILE A 27 8.57 -11.55 -1.76
N TRP A 28 9.63 -11.00 -1.17
CA TRP A 28 10.57 -11.78 -0.40
C TRP A 28 10.06 -12.19 0.98
N PHE A 29 9.34 -11.27 1.67
CA PHE A 29 8.99 -11.46 3.07
C PHE A 29 7.53 -11.85 3.29
N ALA A 30 6.68 -11.66 2.30
CA ALA A 30 5.28 -12.07 2.35
C ALA A 30 4.84 -12.57 0.98
N PRO A 31 5.48 -13.65 0.47
CA PRO A 31 5.24 -14.10 -0.92
C PRO A 31 3.82 -14.58 -1.18
N GLU A 32 3.11 -14.97 -0.15
CA GLU A 32 1.71 -15.39 -0.27
C GLU A 32 0.76 -14.22 -0.49
N ARG A 33 1.25 -12.98 -0.38
CA ARG A 33 0.43 -11.78 -0.47
C ARG A 33 0.69 -11.08 -1.80
N PRO A 34 -0.29 -11.01 -2.71
CA PRO A 34 -0.09 -10.29 -3.97
C PRO A 34 0.21 -8.82 -3.74
N VAL A 35 1.17 -8.27 -4.48
CA VAL A 35 1.53 -6.87 -4.39
C VAL A 35 0.82 -6.07 -5.48
N PHE A 36 0.59 -4.77 -5.22
CA PHE A 36 -0.04 -3.89 -6.19
C PHE A 36 0.88 -3.63 -7.37
N VAL A 37 2.13 -3.29 -7.07
CA VAL A 37 3.12 -2.98 -8.08
C VAL A 37 4.49 -3.44 -7.61
N ASP A 38 5.34 -3.87 -8.55
CA ASP A 38 6.64 -4.45 -8.24
C ASP A 38 7.69 -3.95 -9.23
N SER A 39 8.74 -3.31 -8.71
CA SER A 39 9.85 -2.82 -9.51
C SER A 39 10.68 -3.93 -10.17
N ARG A 40 10.48 -5.18 -9.74
CA ARG A 40 11.14 -6.36 -10.32
C ARG A 40 10.45 -6.89 -11.58
N GLN A 41 9.28 -6.37 -11.89
CA GLN A 41 8.58 -6.75 -13.11
C GLN A 41 9.37 -6.27 -14.31
N ASP A 42 9.20 -6.99 -15.39
CA ASP A 42 9.74 -6.93 -16.67
C ASP A 42 10.08 -5.57 -17.20
N PRO A 43 10.92 -5.42 -18.18
CA PRO A 43 11.38 -4.11 -18.64
C PRO A 43 10.28 -3.08 -18.93
N TYR A 44 9.05 -3.52 -19.02
CA TYR A 44 7.94 -2.62 -19.34
C TYR A 44 7.11 -2.28 -18.10
N PRO A 45 7.07 -0.98 -17.70
CA PRO A 45 6.26 -0.60 -16.55
C PRO A 45 4.79 -0.91 -16.78
N PRO A 46 4.03 -1.23 -15.72
CA PRO A 46 2.58 -1.41 -15.84
C PRO A 46 1.92 -0.15 -16.39
N PRO A 47 0.81 -0.28 -17.14
CA PRO A 47 0.12 0.89 -17.69
C PRO A 47 -0.35 1.89 -16.64
N PHE A 48 -0.63 1.43 -15.42
CA PHE A 48 -1.11 2.30 -14.34
C PHE A 48 0.03 2.95 -13.55
N LEU A 49 1.29 2.71 -13.89
CA LEU A 49 2.42 3.17 -13.10
C LEU A 49 2.47 4.69 -12.96
N ALA A 50 2.13 5.43 -14.00
CA ALA A 50 2.15 6.88 -13.93
C ALA A 50 1.17 7.40 -12.85
N ASP A 51 -0.02 6.82 -12.78
CA ASP A 51 -1.01 7.21 -11.78
C ASP A 51 -0.55 6.82 -10.37
N GLU A 52 0.03 5.64 -10.24
CA GLU A 52 0.55 5.15 -8.97
C GLU A 52 1.66 6.08 -8.45
N LEU A 53 2.60 6.45 -9.30
CA LEU A 53 3.69 7.34 -8.90
C LEU A 53 3.18 8.72 -8.50
N GLN A 54 2.14 9.24 -9.16
CA GLN A 54 1.54 10.51 -8.78
C GLN A 54 0.93 10.43 -7.37
N VAL A 55 0.27 9.33 -7.06
CA VAL A 55 -0.29 9.10 -5.72
C VAL A 55 0.82 9.05 -4.69
N GLU A 56 1.95 8.37 -4.98
CA GLU A 56 3.10 8.36 -4.08
C GLU A 56 3.59 9.76 -3.76
N GLN A 57 3.50 10.67 -4.72
CA GLN A 57 3.97 12.05 -4.58
C GLN A 57 2.94 12.99 -3.99
N GLY A 58 1.77 12.50 -3.63
CA GLY A 58 0.76 13.29 -2.95
C GLY A 58 -0.51 13.57 -3.72
N ALA A 59 -0.66 13.07 -4.94
CA ALA A 59 -1.93 13.18 -5.66
C ALA A 59 -3.03 12.42 -4.90
N PRO A 60 -4.30 12.82 -5.03
CA PRO A 60 -5.39 12.14 -4.33
C PRO A 60 -5.45 10.66 -4.67
N HIS A 61 -5.63 9.83 -3.64
CA HIS A 61 -5.61 8.37 -3.79
C HIS A 61 -6.96 7.76 -4.18
N GLN A 62 -8.05 8.51 -3.99
CA GLN A 62 -9.40 7.94 -4.03
C GLN A 62 -9.73 7.23 -5.34
N GLU A 63 -9.43 7.85 -6.46
CA GLU A 63 -9.76 7.27 -7.76
C GLU A 63 -8.97 5.98 -8.02
N LEU A 64 -7.67 6.00 -7.75
CA LEU A 64 -6.83 4.81 -7.95
C LEU A 64 -7.29 3.68 -7.05
N PHE A 65 -7.54 3.97 -5.77
CA PHE A 65 -7.95 2.95 -4.81
C PHE A 65 -9.32 2.37 -5.16
N ALA A 66 -10.25 3.20 -5.62
CA ALA A 66 -11.57 2.72 -6.04
C ALA A 66 -11.46 1.82 -7.27
N ARG A 67 -10.64 2.22 -8.24
CA ARG A 67 -10.47 1.46 -9.49
C ARG A 67 -9.95 0.05 -9.22
N TRP A 68 -9.03 -0.09 -8.28
CA TRP A 68 -8.38 -1.37 -7.98
C TRP A 68 -8.94 -2.03 -6.71
N ALA A 69 -10.01 -1.47 -6.15
CA ALA A 69 -10.66 -1.97 -4.94
C ALA A 69 -9.68 -2.15 -3.78
N ILE A 70 -8.77 -1.19 -3.60
CA ILE A 70 -7.73 -1.26 -2.57
C ILE A 70 -8.36 -1.17 -1.19
N ARG A 71 -8.00 -2.12 -0.31
CA ARG A 71 -8.51 -2.18 1.06
C ARG A 71 -7.38 -2.14 2.10
N CYS A 72 -6.15 -2.32 1.67
CA CYS A 72 -4.98 -2.35 2.54
C CYS A 72 -3.86 -1.53 1.92
N ALA A 73 -2.99 -0.99 2.74
CA ALA A 73 -1.85 -0.22 2.25
C ALA A 73 -0.61 -0.48 3.09
N PHE A 74 0.52 -0.72 2.44
CA PHE A 74 1.84 -0.85 3.06
C PHE A 74 2.67 0.34 2.60
N LEU A 75 3.00 1.25 3.52
CA LEU A 75 3.54 2.56 3.19
C LEU A 75 4.70 2.95 4.09
N PRO A 76 5.60 3.81 3.62
CA PRO A 76 6.52 4.47 4.55
C PRO A 76 5.74 5.33 5.54
N ALA A 77 6.11 5.26 6.80
CA ALA A 77 5.51 6.09 7.84
C ALA A 77 5.72 7.57 7.51
N GLY A 78 4.67 8.36 7.59
CA GLY A 78 4.74 9.78 7.29
C GLY A 78 4.71 10.15 5.83
N SER A 79 4.54 9.18 4.93
CA SER A 79 4.44 9.46 3.49
C SER A 79 3.16 10.22 3.15
N PRO A 80 3.10 10.85 1.97
CA PRO A 80 1.87 11.55 1.55
C PRO A 80 0.63 10.66 1.55
N VAL A 81 0.75 9.42 1.09
CA VAL A 81 -0.39 8.50 1.08
C VAL A 81 -0.80 8.16 2.50
N HIS A 82 0.18 7.92 3.39
CA HIS A 82 -0.12 7.65 4.80
C HIS A 82 -0.96 8.79 5.39
N ALA A 83 -0.56 10.04 5.15
CA ALA A 83 -1.30 11.20 5.64
C ALA A 83 -2.71 11.25 5.07
N GLN A 84 -2.88 10.99 3.78
CA GLN A 84 -4.21 10.96 3.17
C GLN A 84 -5.11 9.90 3.78
N LEU A 85 -4.57 8.71 4.02
CA LEU A 85 -5.35 7.61 4.58
C LEU A 85 -5.75 7.89 6.03
N ARG A 86 -4.88 8.54 6.80
CA ARG A 86 -5.23 8.97 8.14
C ARG A 86 -6.38 9.98 8.10
N ASP A 87 -6.33 10.94 7.20
CA ASP A 87 -7.39 11.93 7.03
C ASP A 87 -8.69 11.29 6.57
N ALA A 88 -8.60 10.20 5.81
CA ALA A 88 -9.76 9.44 5.33
C ALA A 88 -10.24 8.42 6.37
N ARG A 89 -9.69 8.45 7.57
CA ARG A 89 -10.09 7.61 8.72
C ARG A 89 -9.82 6.12 8.50
N TRP A 90 -8.78 5.81 7.75
CA TRP A 90 -8.32 4.43 7.64
C TRP A 90 -7.75 3.97 8.98
N ARG A 91 -7.90 2.68 9.26
CA ARG A 91 -7.39 2.10 10.51
C ARG A 91 -5.88 1.91 10.40
N THR A 92 -5.17 2.21 11.48
CA THR A 92 -3.74 1.91 11.58
C THR A 92 -3.58 0.49 12.11
N LEU A 93 -3.14 -0.42 11.25
CA LEU A 93 -2.93 -1.82 11.64
C LEU A 93 -1.55 -2.04 12.23
N HIS A 94 -0.57 -1.24 11.77
CA HIS A 94 0.78 -1.25 12.30
C HIS A 94 1.43 0.10 11.99
N LEU A 95 2.20 0.61 12.93
CA LEU A 95 2.98 1.83 12.74
C LEU A 95 4.27 1.72 13.52
N ASP A 96 5.39 1.90 12.84
CA ASP A 96 6.71 2.01 13.48
C ASP A 96 7.47 3.17 12.84
N ASP A 97 8.78 3.26 13.12
CA ASP A 97 9.60 4.37 12.64
C ASP A 97 9.71 4.40 11.11
N ARG A 98 9.49 3.29 10.45
CA ARG A 98 9.69 3.18 9.00
C ARG A 98 8.41 2.92 8.23
N TRP A 99 7.50 2.13 8.79
CA TRP A 99 6.38 1.56 8.04
C TRP A 99 5.04 1.83 8.70
N ALA A 100 4.04 2.03 7.86
CA ALA A 100 2.65 2.08 8.26
C ALA A 100 1.87 1.08 7.44
N VAL A 101 1.05 0.28 8.11
CA VAL A 101 0.12 -0.63 7.44
C VAL A 101 -1.28 -0.16 7.81
N MET A 102 -2.07 0.16 6.79
CA MET A 102 -3.39 0.75 6.94
C MET A 102 -4.46 -0.16 6.38
N GLY A 103 -5.60 -0.19 7.02
CA GLY A 103 -6.76 -0.93 6.54
C GLY A 103 -7.94 0.00 6.31
N ALA A 104 -8.76 -0.30 5.31
CA ALA A 104 -9.91 0.52 4.98
C ALA A 104 -10.86 0.65 6.18
N PRO A 105 -11.56 1.80 6.32
CA PRO A 105 -12.48 1.99 7.45
C PRO A 105 -13.57 0.94 7.48
N ALA A 106 -14.03 0.59 8.68
CA ALA A 106 -15.16 -0.29 8.84
C ALA A 106 -16.38 0.32 8.14
N GLY A 107 -17.11 -0.49 7.37
CA GLY A 107 -18.25 0.00 6.61
C GLY A 107 -17.89 0.67 5.29
N SER A 108 -16.62 0.82 4.98
CA SER A 108 -16.16 1.35 3.70
C SER A 108 -16.42 0.33 2.58
N ARG A 109 -16.69 0.84 1.40
CA ARG A 109 -16.94 0.00 0.23
C ARG A 109 -15.91 0.19 -0.83
#